data_932c0b412105206da1cafee581aa0511
#
_entry.id   932c0b412105206da1cafee581aa0511
#
_cell.length_a   1.000
_cell.length_b   1.000
_cell.length_c   1.000
_cell.angle_alpha   90.00
_cell.angle_beta   90.00
_cell.angle_gamma   90.00
#
_symmetry.space_group_name_H-M   'P 1'
#
loop_
_entity.id
_entity.type
_entity.pdbx_description
1 polymer ?
#
loop_
_entity_poly.entity_id
_entity_poly.type
_entity_poly.pdbx_seq_one_letter_code
_entity_poly.pdbx_strand_id
1 'polypeptide(L)'
;DSRRGIHGLKRLAGLHLGMYDYDKGIKDYYQEHPKANPYKGGSYAAIPLDILLPYAAMDASSTYMLHEKLYPQLSKEQKTLYGQLVMPASNALARVQNNGIAIDQFIADRYMRIYKMRQREVYEDIMEDKKVIDLVEDRQAMLDEEREGKKRKGVRKLFQFNPNSYPQLRSLYYDYYDMPILGTTEMGKPTTKSDILRKLKDRFPIVETIRYYKLLNKMIGTYLGPAATGAWASADGRVRCNFNLHGTRTGRLSSSEPNLQNIPTPEKEPGTLLETLPIKNIFTHTFPNGVLMSVDYASMELRVFSSLARCKPMIEAFTNDQDVHCYVTRMIYPEIVGDADDYTIKTKYKDKRYSAKWTNWTLLFGGGAHTLHSMYDIPMAEAEKTVKTYFQRFPEILDLQEDIVADVERLGYVASPLGRREHLPYINSEDHRRSAKARRASLNMPIQSAASDVLLLALTIIDRAIRKDGMKTMIVNTVHDSIVLDVPPGEISNIANLCVAVMEGIIDMAAFYAPGLDFSWLTCPLKVDVEIGTHYGAEEAYHTVMEE
;
A
#
# COMPACT_ATOMS: atom_id res chain seq x y z
N ASP A 1 -3.86 4.80 -17.23
CA ASP A 1 -2.80 3.84 -17.50
C ASP A 1 -1.72 4.00 -16.42
N SER A 2 -1.47 2.94 -15.66
CA SER A 2 -0.57 2.96 -14.50
C SER A 2 0.87 2.52 -14.82
N ARG A 3 1.23 2.43 -16.10
CA ARG A 3 2.60 2.08 -16.51
C ARG A 3 3.58 3.19 -16.10
N ARG A 4 4.73 2.81 -15.55
CA ARG A 4 5.77 3.78 -15.17
C ARG A 4 6.21 4.64 -16.37
N GLY A 5 6.33 5.95 -16.15
CA GLY A 5 6.87 6.91 -17.11
C GLY A 5 5.92 7.35 -18.23
N ILE A 6 4.70 6.80 -18.33
CA ILE A 6 3.76 7.23 -19.39
C ILE A 6 3.16 8.60 -19.14
N HIS A 7 3.12 9.04 -17.89
CA HIS A 7 2.64 10.37 -17.49
C HIS A 7 3.80 11.38 -17.31
N GLY A 8 5.02 11.00 -17.66
CA GLY A 8 6.16 11.92 -17.62
C GLY A 8 5.98 13.09 -18.59
N LEU A 9 6.30 14.31 -18.13
CA LEU A 9 6.12 15.56 -18.90
C LEU A 9 6.69 15.47 -20.31
N LYS A 10 7.93 14.99 -20.46
CA LYS A 10 8.61 14.85 -21.77
C LYS A 10 7.83 13.98 -22.75
N ARG A 11 7.30 12.84 -22.25
CA ARG A 11 6.51 11.93 -23.06
C ARG A 11 5.16 12.54 -23.46
N LEU A 12 4.48 13.19 -22.51
CA LEU A 12 3.20 13.84 -22.81
C LEU A 12 3.39 15.03 -23.77
N ALA A 13 4.45 15.82 -23.58
CA ALA A 13 4.78 16.92 -24.48
C ALA A 13 5.08 16.41 -25.90
N GLY A 14 5.86 15.35 -26.04
CA GLY A 14 6.09 14.71 -27.34
C GLY A 14 4.78 14.21 -27.97
N LEU A 15 3.99 13.42 -27.22
CA LEU A 15 2.77 12.79 -27.71
C LEU A 15 1.66 13.80 -28.08
N HIS A 16 1.44 14.80 -27.24
CA HIS A 16 0.32 15.72 -27.38
C HIS A 16 0.67 17.05 -28.05
N LEU A 17 1.92 17.52 -27.94
CA LEU A 17 2.36 18.82 -28.45
C LEU A 17 3.37 18.72 -29.59
N GLY A 18 3.87 17.51 -29.90
CA GLY A 18 4.95 17.33 -30.90
C GLY A 18 6.32 17.81 -30.42
N MET A 19 6.48 18.08 -29.13
CA MET A 19 7.71 18.61 -28.54
C MET A 19 8.63 17.46 -28.13
N TYR A 20 9.41 16.96 -29.05
CA TYR A 20 10.39 15.91 -28.83
C TYR A 20 11.78 16.51 -28.55
N ASP A 21 12.54 15.84 -27.71
CA ASP A 21 13.97 16.10 -27.43
C ASP A 21 14.35 17.54 -26.99
N TYR A 22 13.39 18.31 -26.49
CA TYR A 22 13.70 19.66 -25.98
C TYR A 22 14.60 19.64 -24.73
N ASP A 23 14.79 18.47 -24.13
CA ASP A 23 15.72 18.21 -23.03
C ASP A 23 17.10 17.71 -23.50
N LYS A 24 17.39 17.78 -24.83
CA LYS A 24 18.65 17.30 -25.39
C LYS A 24 19.86 18.00 -24.79
N GLY A 25 19.83 19.33 -24.70
CA GLY A 25 20.96 20.11 -24.16
C GLY A 25 21.36 19.68 -22.73
N ILE A 26 20.37 19.41 -21.88
CA ILE A 26 20.65 18.96 -20.50
C ILE A 26 21.09 17.49 -20.46
N LYS A 27 20.57 16.63 -21.35
CA LYS A 27 21.03 15.25 -21.50
C LYS A 27 22.47 15.16 -21.97
N ASP A 28 22.83 15.96 -22.96
CA ASP A 28 24.19 16.04 -23.49
C ASP A 28 25.15 16.50 -22.38
N TYR A 29 24.78 17.54 -21.62
CA TYR A 29 25.55 17.99 -20.47
C TYR A 29 25.76 16.89 -19.41
N TYR A 30 24.74 16.06 -19.11
CA TYR A 30 24.89 14.94 -18.17
C TYR A 30 25.78 13.81 -18.69
N GLN A 31 25.90 13.63 -20.00
CA GLN A 31 26.84 12.66 -20.57
C GLN A 31 28.29 13.11 -20.37
N GLU A 32 28.56 14.39 -20.56
CA GLU A 32 29.89 14.98 -20.36
C GLU A 32 30.22 15.16 -18.88
N HIS A 33 29.19 15.43 -18.04
CA HIS A 33 29.33 15.72 -16.61
C HIS A 33 28.44 14.79 -15.76
N PRO A 34 28.74 13.48 -15.65
CA PRO A 34 27.85 12.51 -14.98
C PRO A 34 27.56 12.82 -13.51
N LYS A 35 28.50 13.50 -12.83
CA LYS A 35 28.34 13.91 -11.43
C LYS A 35 27.33 15.06 -11.23
N ALA A 36 27.00 15.81 -12.27
CA ALA A 36 25.99 16.86 -12.22
C ALA A 36 24.57 16.32 -12.34
N ASN A 37 24.39 15.07 -12.74
CA ASN A 37 23.07 14.48 -12.97
C ASN A 37 22.32 14.29 -11.66
N PRO A 38 21.19 15.02 -11.41
CA PRO A 38 20.40 14.90 -10.17
C PRO A 38 19.85 13.49 -9.92
N TYR A 39 19.54 12.75 -10.98
CA TYR A 39 19.04 11.35 -10.88
C TYR A 39 20.14 10.34 -10.49
N LYS A 40 21.41 10.79 -10.41
CA LYS A 40 22.57 9.99 -10.01
C LYS A 40 23.31 10.61 -8.80
N GLY A 41 22.60 11.41 -8.00
CA GLY A 41 23.16 12.07 -6.81
C GLY A 41 23.83 13.41 -7.08
N GLY A 42 23.68 13.99 -8.27
CA GLY A 42 24.11 15.35 -8.59
C GLY A 42 23.08 16.40 -8.20
N SER A 43 23.27 17.63 -8.68
CA SER A 43 22.38 18.76 -8.38
C SER A 43 22.15 19.62 -9.64
N TYR A 44 20.94 20.11 -9.80
CA TYR A 44 20.62 21.13 -10.81
C TYR A 44 21.47 22.39 -10.65
N ALA A 45 21.91 22.71 -9.44
CA ALA A 45 22.81 23.85 -9.19
C ALA A 45 24.20 23.71 -9.84
N ALA A 46 24.58 22.51 -10.23
CA ALA A 46 25.84 22.25 -10.94
C ALA A 46 25.75 22.49 -12.48
N ILE A 47 24.56 22.80 -12.99
CA ILE A 47 24.33 22.98 -14.43
C ILE A 47 24.45 24.46 -14.79
N PRO A 48 25.17 24.82 -15.86
CA PRO A 48 25.23 26.19 -16.36
C PRO A 48 23.85 26.77 -16.66
N LEU A 49 23.63 28.04 -16.33
CA LEU A 49 22.33 28.68 -16.44
C LEU A 49 21.84 28.79 -17.90
N ASP A 50 22.74 28.94 -18.84
CA ASP A 50 22.46 28.98 -20.28
C ASP A 50 21.91 27.64 -20.82
N ILE A 51 22.20 26.52 -20.15
CA ILE A 51 21.62 25.20 -20.43
C ILE A 51 20.35 24.97 -19.59
N LEU A 52 20.38 25.34 -18.29
CA LEU A 52 19.31 25.06 -17.35
C LEU A 52 18.06 25.91 -17.60
N LEU A 53 18.22 27.23 -17.89
CA LEU A 53 17.09 28.14 -18.03
C LEU A 53 16.20 27.81 -19.24
N PRO A 54 16.73 27.56 -20.47
CA PRO A 54 15.90 27.13 -21.59
C PRO A 54 15.15 25.83 -21.30
N TYR A 55 15.82 24.86 -20.65
CA TYR A 55 15.20 23.61 -20.25
C TYR A 55 14.04 23.81 -19.25
N ALA A 56 14.25 24.61 -18.21
CA ALA A 56 13.21 24.90 -17.21
C ALA A 56 12.04 25.69 -17.82
N ALA A 57 12.32 26.66 -18.71
CA ALA A 57 11.29 27.39 -19.43
C ALA A 57 10.43 26.49 -20.31
N MET A 58 11.06 25.52 -21.01
CA MET A 58 10.34 24.54 -21.83
C MET A 58 9.50 23.58 -20.98
N ASP A 59 9.98 23.17 -19.81
CA ASP A 59 9.19 22.35 -18.86
C ASP A 59 7.95 23.12 -18.37
N ALA A 60 8.08 24.38 -18.01
CA ALA A 60 6.98 25.23 -17.59
C ALA A 60 5.96 25.47 -18.74
N SER A 61 6.46 25.87 -19.92
CA SER A 61 5.62 26.12 -21.09
C SER A 61 4.87 24.86 -21.55
N SER A 62 5.56 23.72 -21.64
CA SER A 62 4.93 22.47 -22.04
C SER A 62 3.88 21.99 -21.02
N THR A 63 4.10 22.22 -19.73
CA THR A 63 3.11 21.93 -18.69
C THR A 63 1.83 22.76 -18.88
N TYR A 64 1.99 24.07 -19.13
CA TYR A 64 0.85 24.96 -19.41
C TYR A 64 0.11 24.55 -20.70
N MET A 65 0.83 24.32 -21.78
CA MET A 65 0.23 23.91 -23.06
C MET A 65 -0.48 22.55 -22.97
N LEU A 66 0.04 21.62 -22.19
CA LEU A 66 -0.63 20.34 -21.90
C LEU A 66 -1.91 20.55 -21.11
N HIS A 67 -1.91 21.43 -20.12
CA HIS A 67 -3.13 21.78 -19.38
C HIS A 67 -4.19 22.35 -20.33
N GLU A 68 -3.87 23.36 -21.15
CA GLU A 68 -4.79 23.97 -22.10
C GLU A 68 -5.36 22.92 -23.09
N LYS A 69 -4.56 21.94 -23.48
CA LYS A 69 -4.98 20.90 -24.42
C LYS A 69 -5.80 19.78 -23.79
N LEU A 70 -5.46 19.34 -22.57
CA LEU A 70 -6.05 18.17 -21.93
C LEU A 70 -7.25 18.52 -21.03
N TYR A 71 -7.20 19.65 -20.33
CA TYR A 71 -8.25 20.07 -19.41
C TYR A 71 -9.64 20.21 -20.06
N PRO A 72 -9.80 20.76 -21.29
CA PRO A 72 -11.10 20.81 -21.96
C PRO A 72 -11.74 19.45 -22.24
N GLN A 73 -10.91 18.39 -22.35
CA GLN A 73 -11.37 17.01 -22.63
C GLN A 73 -11.97 16.31 -21.42
N LEU A 74 -11.77 16.86 -20.22
CA LEU A 74 -12.37 16.33 -19.00
C LEU A 74 -13.88 16.59 -19.00
N SER A 75 -14.66 15.62 -18.52
CA SER A 75 -16.10 15.81 -18.26
C SER A 75 -16.32 16.87 -17.17
N LYS A 76 -17.57 17.32 -17.00
CA LYS A 76 -17.92 18.28 -15.94
C LYS A 76 -17.56 17.73 -14.55
N GLU A 77 -17.90 16.47 -14.29
CA GLU A 77 -17.62 15.78 -13.02
C GLU A 77 -16.12 15.69 -12.78
N GLN A 78 -15.34 15.32 -13.80
CA GLN A 78 -13.88 15.25 -13.71
C GLN A 78 -13.23 16.62 -13.47
N LYS A 79 -13.73 17.69 -14.08
CA LYS A 79 -13.28 19.07 -13.82
C LYS A 79 -13.58 19.48 -12.39
N THR A 80 -14.76 19.15 -11.88
CA THR A 80 -15.15 19.41 -10.50
C THR A 80 -14.25 18.66 -9.53
N LEU A 81 -14.04 17.36 -9.75
CA LEU A 81 -13.13 16.54 -8.95
C LEU A 81 -11.70 17.11 -8.96
N TYR A 82 -11.19 17.45 -10.14
CA TYR A 82 -9.87 18.03 -10.30
C TYR A 82 -9.71 19.34 -9.50
N GLY A 83 -10.65 20.27 -9.66
CA GLY A 83 -10.57 21.60 -9.04
C GLY A 83 -10.88 21.61 -7.54
N GLN A 84 -11.84 20.80 -7.09
CA GLN A 84 -12.32 20.84 -5.71
C GLN A 84 -11.69 19.78 -4.78
N LEU A 85 -11.05 18.74 -5.33
CA LEU A 85 -10.38 17.72 -4.53
C LEU A 85 -8.91 17.55 -4.91
N VAL A 86 -8.61 17.22 -6.18
CA VAL A 86 -7.24 16.80 -6.55
C VAL A 86 -6.23 17.93 -6.36
N MET A 87 -6.54 19.14 -6.83
CA MET A 87 -5.62 20.28 -6.69
C MET A 87 -5.46 20.75 -5.24
N PRO A 88 -6.54 20.91 -4.44
CA PRO A 88 -6.42 21.18 -3.01
C PRO A 88 -5.61 20.10 -2.26
N ALA A 89 -5.86 18.82 -2.54
CA ALA A 89 -5.14 17.72 -1.94
C ALA A 89 -3.65 17.72 -2.33
N SER A 90 -3.32 18.05 -3.58
CA SER A 90 -1.93 18.20 -4.04
C SER A 90 -1.18 19.26 -3.22
N ASN A 91 -1.82 20.40 -2.95
CA ASN A 91 -1.26 21.45 -2.12
C ASN A 91 -1.08 21.03 -0.65
N ALA A 92 -2.04 20.30 -0.08
CA ALA A 92 -1.94 19.76 1.27
C ALA A 92 -0.82 18.71 1.35
N LEU A 93 -0.75 17.78 0.41
CA LEU A 93 0.30 16.77 0.35
C LEU A 93 1.70 17.36 0.16
N ALA A 94 1.84 18.45 -0.59
CA ALA A 94 3.13 19.15 -0.68
C ALA A 94 3.61 19.65 0.69
N ARG A 95 2.68 20.08 1.56
CA ARG A 95 3.04 20.45 2.96
C ARG A 95 3.38 19.23 3.80
N VAL A 96 2.61 18.14 3.69
CA VAL A 96 2.92 16.87 4.36
C VAL A 96 4.32 16.37 3.97
N GLN A 97 4.67 16.44 2.68
CA GLN A 97 6.01 16.11 2.19
C GLN A 97 7.09 17.02 2.81
N ASN A 98 6.83 18.34 2.89
CA ASN A 98 7.76 19.28 3.50
C ASN A 98 7.91 19.09 5.01
N ASN A 99 6.84 18.77 5.72
CA ASN A 99 6.87 18.45 7.14
C ASN A 99 7.76 17.24 7.39
N GLY A 100 7.51 16.13 6.68
CA GLY A 100 8.19 14.87 6.91
C GLY A 100 7.95 14.31 8.31
N ILE A 101 8.40 13.09 8.58
CA ILE A 101 8.30 12.43 9.87
C ILE A 101 9.67 12.27 10.51
N ALA A 102 9.79 12.53 11.81
CA ALA A 102 11.07 12.43 12.51
C ALA A 102 11.49 10.97 12.72
N ILE A 103 12.82 10.75 12.72
CA ILE A 103 13.42 9.44 13.03
C ILE A 103 14.11 9.52 14.39
N ASP A 104 13.81 8.55 15.26
CA ASP A 104 14.63 8.26 16.42
C ASP A 104 15.89 7.51 15.99
N GLN A 105 16.99 8.25 15.85
CA GLN A 105 18.26 7.71 15.37
C GLN A 105 18.81 6.63 16.31
N PHE A 106 18.60 6.77 17.62
CA PHE A 106 19.08 5.79 18.60
C PHE A 106 18.35 4.45 18.44
N ILE A 107 17.02 4.48 18.27
CA ILE A 107 16.23 3.28 18.01
C ILE A 107 16.60 2.68 16.65
N ALA A 108 16.75 3.47 15.60
CA ALA A 108 17.14 3.00 14.28
C ALA A 108 18.50 2.27 14.30
N ASP A 109 19.50 2.83 14.98
CA ASP A 109 20.82 2.22 15.13
C ASP A 109 20.79 0.93 15.96
N ARG A 110 20.00 0.93 17.04
CA ARG A 110 19.81 -0.25 17.90
C ARG A 110 19.14 -1.37 17.11
N TYR A 111 18.04 -1.09 16.40
CA TYR A 111 17.32 -2.07 15.60
C TYR A 111 18.20 -2.61 14.48
N MET A 112 18.93 -1.74 13.79
CA MET A 112 19.85 -2.15 12.73
C MET A 112 20.86 -3.21 13.20
N ARG A 113 21.43 -3.05 14.40
CA ARG A 113 22.36 -4.02 14.98
C ARG A 113 21.69 -5.36 15.29
N ILE A 114 20.51 -5.33 15.92
CA ILE A 114 19.77 -6.53 16.31
C ILE A 114 19.30 -7.30 15.05
N TYR A 115 18.76 -6.61 14.08
CA TYR A 115 18.31 -7.22 12.83
C TYR A 115 19.45 -7.84 12.02
N LYS A 116 20.63 -7.19 11.97
CA LYS A 116 21.82 -7.76 11.32
C LYS A 116 22.34 -9.01 12.05
N MET A 117 22.34 -8.98 13.37
CA MET A 117 22.73 -10.15 14.17
C MET A 117 21.80 -11.32 13.86
N ARG A 118 20.48 -11.10 13.92
CA ARG A 118 19.49 -12.14 13.61
C ARG A 118 19.56 -12.63 12.16
N GLN A 119 19.80 -11.73 11.21
CA GLN A 119 20.01 -12.11 9.81
C GLN A 119 21.20 -13.05 9.65
N ARG A 120 22.27 -12.80 10.38
CA ARG A 120 23.47 -13.66 10.35
C ARG A 120 23.17 -15.04 10.94
N GLU A 121 22.51 -15.11 12.08
CA GLU A 121 22.10 -16.38 12.70
C GLU A 121 21.24 -17.20 11.73
N VAL A 122 20.19 -16.59 11.16
CA VAL A 122 19.32 -17.27 10.20
C VAL A 122 20.06 -17.68 8.92
N TYR A 123 21.08 -16.94 8.52
CA TYR A 123 21.94 -17.34 7.39
C TYR A 123 22.81 -18.55 7.75
N GLU A 124 23.35 -18.61 8.96
CA GLU A 124 24.11 -19.75 9.48
C GLU A 124 23.19 -20.98 9.54
N ASP A 125 21.96 -20.87 10.07
CA ASP A 125 20.94 -21.95 10.04
C ASP A 125 20.68 -22.48 8.61
N ILE A 126 20.60 -21.58 7.61
CA ILE A 126 20.44 -21.98 6.20
C ILE A 126 21.66 -22.73 5.70
N MET A 127 22.87 -22.30 6.07
CA MET A 127 24.11 -22.91 5.59
C MET A 127 24.42 -24.25 6.28
N GLU A 128 23.81 -24.54 7.42
CA GLU A 128 23.88 -25.85 8.11
C GLU A 128 22.93 -26.89 7.50
N ASP A 129 21.97 -26.45 6.67
CA ASP A 129 21.03 -27.35 6.01
C ASP A 129 21.76 -28.28 5.01
N LYS A 130 21.53 -29.58 5.14
CA LYS A 130 22.24 -30.60 4.34
C LYS A 130 22.06 -30.40 2.83
N LYS A 131 20.85 -30.01 2.38
CA LYS A 131 20.55 -29.78 0.95
C LYS A 131 21.20 -28.52 0.41
N VAL A 132 21.41 -27.53 1.27
CA VAL A 132 22.20 -26.33 0.93
C VAL A 132 23.67 -26.66 0.83
N ILE A 133 24.19 -27.48 1.74
CA ILE A 133 25.58 -27.97 1.69
C ILE A 133 25.83 -28.75 0.39
N ASP A 134 25.00 -29.75 0.09
CA ASP A 134 25.07 -30.54 -1.15
C ASP A 134 25.11 -29.61 -2.39
N LEU A 135 24.20 -28.59 -2.45
CA LEU A 135 24.15 -27.62 -3.56
C LEU A 135 25.44 -26.79 -3.66
N VAL A 136 25.98 -26.34 -2.52
CA VAL A 136 27.22 -25.53 -2.49
C VAL A 136 28.41 -26.35 -2.98
N GLU A 137 28.54 -27.60 -2.54
CA GLU A 137 29.63 -28.52 -2.92
C GLU A 137 29.56 -28.82 -4.42
N ASP A 138 28.41 -29.20 -4.95
CA ASP A 138 28.23 -29.48 -6.38
C ASP A 138 28.54 -28.26 -7.25
N ARG A 139 28.06 -27.07 -6.83
CA ARG A 139 28.32 -25.82 -7.57
C ARG A 139 29.80 -25.42 -7.50
N GLN A 140 30.47 -25.67 -6.38
CA GLN A 140 31.91 -25.43 -6.25
C GLN A 140 32.69 -26.36 -7.16
N ALA A 141 32.35 -27.67 -7.18
CA ALA A 141 32.98 -28.64 -8.05
C ALA A 141 32.89 -28.26 -9.53
N MET A 142 31.69 -27.84 -9.99
CA MET A 142 31.47 -27.33 -11.36
C MET A 142 32.34 -26.11 -11.68
N LEU A 143 32.50 -25.17 -10.74
CA LEU A 143 33.35 -23.99 -10.92
C LEU A 143 34.85 -24.34 -10.99
N ASP A 144 35.28 -25.32 -10.21
CA ASP A 144 36.64 -25.76 -10.20
C ASP A 144 36.98 -26.53 -11.50
N GLU A 145 36.10 -27.40 -11.99
CA GLU A 145 36.22 -28.09 -13.28
C GLU A 145 36.25 -27.09 -14.47
N GLU A 146 35.34 -26.10 -14.48
CA GLU A 146 35.33 -25.06 -15.51
C GLU A 146 36.61 -24.21 -15.52
N ARG A 147 37.22 -23.99 -14.36
CA ARG A 147 38.48 -23.26 -14.21
C ARG A 147 39.65 -24.07 -14.75
N GLU A 148 39.72 -25.35 -14.43
CA GLU A 148 40.76 -26.27 -14.92
C GLU A 148 40.69 -26.40 -16.44
N GLY A 149 39.48 -26.61 -17.00
CA GLY A 149 39.27 -26.70 -18.45
C GLY A 149 39.67 -25.44 -19.23
N LYS A 150 39.53 -24.27 -18.64
CA LYS A 150 39.87 -22.97 -19.25
C LYS A 150 41.30 -22.52 -18.95
N LYS A 151 42.13 -23.27 -18.23
CA LYS A 151 43.49 -22.91 -17.79
C LYS A 151 43.62 -21.50 -17.22
N ARG A 152 42.59 -21.03 -16.50
CA ARG A 152 42.53 -19.64 -15.97
C ARG A 152 43.52 -19.49 -14.79
N LYS A 153 44.47 -18.55 -14.93
CA LYS A 153 45.31 -18.06 -13.83
C LYS A 153 44.55 -16.98 -13.06
N GLY A 154 44.38 -17.14 -11.74
CA GLY A 154 43.69 -16.15 -10.91
C GLY A 154 43.24 -16.74 -9.56
N VAL A 155 42.66 -15.91 -8.69
CA VAL A 155 42.15 -16.34 -7.39
C VAL A 155 40.99 -17.32 -7.59
N ARG A 156 40.98 -18.42 -6.81
CA ARG A 156 39.86 -19.38 -6.78
C ARG A 156 38.59 -18.66 -6.32
N LYS A 157 37.54 -18.68 -7.16
CA LYS A 157 36.25 -18.11 -6.81
C LYS A 157 35.47 -19.15 -6.01
N LEU A 158 35.14 -18.83 -4.77
CA LEU A 158 34.29 -19.67 -3.94
C LEU A 158 32.81 -19.39 -4.28
N PHE A 159 32.03 -20.47 -4.40
CA PHE A 159 30.60 -20.37 -4.51
C PHE A 159 30.00 -20.06 -3.14
N GLN A 160 29.13 -19.07 -3.09
CA GLN A 160 28.36 -18.73 -1.90
C GLN A 160 26.86 -18.82 -2.23
N PHE A 161 26.14 -19.58 -1.43
CA PHE A 161 24.69 -19.64 -1.56
C PHE A 161 24.07 -18.28 -1.18
N ASN A 162 23.23 -17.75 -2.06
CA ASN A 162 22.53 -16.51 -1.84
C ASN A 162 21.02 -16.76 -1.75
N PRO A 163 20.41 -16.68 -0.56
CA PRO A 163 18.97 -16.88 -0.36
C PRO A 163 18.07 -15.87 -1.10
N ASN A 164 18.63 -14.78 -1.64
CA ASN A 164 17.91 -13.82 -2.49
C ASN A 164 17.98 -14.15 -3.98
N SER A 165 18.79 -15.13 -4.39
CA SER A 165 18.94 -15.51 -5.79
C SER A 165 17.85 -16.46 -6.24
N TYR A 166 16.91 -15.99 -7.07
CA TYR A 166 15.84 -16.83 -7.63
C TYR A 166 16.32 -18.07 -8.39
N PRO A 167 17.42 -18.03 -9.19
CA PRO A 167 17.97 -19.24 -9.82
C PRO A 167 18.46 -20.25 -8.80
N GLN A 168 19.22 -19.82 -7.77
CA GLN A 168 19.74 -20.73 -6.73
C GLN A 168 18.61 -21.33 -5.89
N LEU A 169 17.61 -20.51 -5.52
CA LEU A 169 16.43 -21.01 -4.80
C LEU A 169 15.64 -22.03 -5.62
N ARG A 170 15.52 -21.81 -6.92
CA ARG A 170 14.82 -22.75 -7.79
C ARG A 170 15.54 -24.08 -7.83
N SER A 171 16.87 -24.07 -7.98
CA SER A 171 17.68 -25.27 -7.91
C SER A 171 17.51 -25.94 -6.54
N LEU A 172 17.68 -25.23 -5.43
CA LEU A 172 17.51 -25.79 -4.09
C LEU A 172 16.16 -26.48 -3.90
N TYR A 173 15.07 -25.80 -4.25
CA TYR A 173 13.71 -26.29 -3.99
C TYR A 173 13.33 -27.47 -4.88
N TYR A 174 13.69 -27.45 -6.16
CA TYR A 174 13.19 -28.42 -7.13
C TYR A 174 14.22 -29.48 -7.52
N ASP A 175 15.53 -29.16 -7.53
CA ASP A 175 16.57 -30.13 -7.89
C ASP A 175 17.10 -30.90 -6.66
N TYR A 176 17.20 -30.23 -5.47
CA TYR A 176 17.75 -30.86 -4.25
C TYR A 176 16.69 -31.33 -3.26
N TYR A 177 15.59 -30.57 -3.09
CA TYR A 177 14.50 -30.93 -2.19
C TYR A 177 13.38 -31.71 -2.88
N ASP A 178 13.37 -31.78 -4.20
CA ASP A 178 12.30 -32.41 -5.00
C ASP A 178 10.88 -31.93 -4.58
N MET A 179 10.72 -30.63 -4.38
CA MET A 179 9.46 -30.06 -3.95
C MET A 179 8.41 -30.10 -5.07
N PRO A 180 7.14 -30.33 -4.74
CA PRO A 180 6.07 -30.28 -5.74
C PRO A 180 5.92 -28.86 -6.32
N ILE A 181 5.71 -28.78 -7.63
CA ILE A 181 5.51 -27.50 -8.33
C ILE A 181 4.08 -27.02 -8.10
N LEU A 182 3.88 -26.10 -7.14
CA LEU A 182 2.58 -25.50 -6.83
C LEU A 182 2.19 -24.36 -7.77
N GLY A 183 3.08 -23.91 -8.64
CA GLY A 183 2.81 -22.84 -9.59
C GLY A 183 4.02 -22.49 -10.43
N THR A 184 3.79 -21.75 -11.51
CA THR A 184 4.82 -21.31 -12.44
C THR A 184 4.82 -19.78 -12.60
N THR A 185 5.96 -19.24 -13.03
CA THR A 185 6.09 -17.84 -13.45
C THR A 185 5.45 -17.64 -14.84
N GLU A 186 5.27 -16.40 -15.28
CA GLU A 186 4.80 -16.08 -16.64
C GLU A 186 5.67 -16.72 -17.74
N MET A 187 6.93 -16.99 -17.44
CA MET A 187 7.89 -17.65 -18.35
C MET A 187 7.89 -19.19 -18.19
N GLY A 188 6.90 -19.77 -17.53
CA GLY A 188 6.76 -21.23 -17.34
C GLY A 188 7.73 -21.86 -16.34
N LYS A 189 8.59 -21.10 -15.65
CA LYS A 189 9.54 -21.66 -14.66
C LYS A 189 8.84 -21.90 -13.31
N PRO A 190 9.21 -22.96 -12.54
CA PRO A 190 8.68 -23.18 -11.20
C PRO A 190 8.82 -21.94 -10.31
N THR A 191 7.76 -21.63 -9.54
CA THR A 191 7.72 -20.44 -8.70
C THR A 191 8.60 -20.58 -7.45
N THR A 192 9.22 -19.46 -7.04
CA THR A 192 9.92 -19.35 -5.76
C THR A 192 9.24 -18.31 -4.85
N LYS A 193 7.97 -17.98 -5.13
CA LYS A 193 7.20 -17.02 -4.31
C LYS A 193 6.90 -17.64 -2.95
N SER A 194 7.31 -16.95 -1.90
CA SER A 194 7.17 -17.40 -0.51
C SER A 194 5.72 -17.71 -0.13
N ASP A 195 4.76 -16.88 -0.57
CA ASP A 195 3.34 -17.07 -0.26
C ASP A 195 2.77 -18.38 -0.81
N ILE A 196 3.25 -18.82 -1.98
CA ILE A 196 2.84 -20.08 -2.59
C ILE A 196 3.53 -21.26 -1.88
N LEU A 197 4.83 -21.13 -1.62
CA LEU A 197 5.63 -22.19 -1.02
C LEU A 197 5.35 -22.37 0.47
N ARG A 198 4.80 -21.37 1.16
CA ARG A 198 4.44 -21.45 2.58
C ARG A 198 3.48 -22.62 2.88
N LYS A 199 2.69 -23.07 1.91
CA LYS A 199 1.86 -24.28 2.02
C LYS A 199 2.67 -25.57 2.23
N LEU A 200 3.97 -25.53 1.96
CA LEU A 200 4.90 -26.65 2.11
C LEU A 200 5.78 -26.55 3.35
N LYS A 201 5.61 -25.53 4.20
CA LYS A 201 6.49 -25.23 5.34
C LYS A 201 6.64 -26.40 6.34
N ASP A 202 5.54 -27.12 6.59
CA ASP A 202 5.53 -28.22 7.56
C ASP A 202 6.31 -29.45 7.06
N ARG A 203 6.33 -29.65 5.74
CA ARG A 203 7.13 -30.72 5.10
C ARG A 203 8.56 -30.28 4.81
N PHE A 204 8.76 -28.99 4.53
CA PHE A 204 10.06 -28.41 4.14
C PHE A 204 10.32 -27.13 4.97
N PRO A 205 10.80 -27.26 6.22
CA PRO A 205 11.03 -26.10 7.11
C PRO A 205 11.95 -25.02 6.53
N ILE A 206 12.88 -25.40 5.65
CA ILE A 206 13.80 -24.46 4.97
C ILE A 206 13.07 -23.35 4.22
N VAL A 207 11.84 -23.58 3.76
CA VAL A 207 11.02 -22.56 3.10
C VAL A 207 10.75 -21.38 4.04
N GLU A 208 10.43 -21.65 5.31
CA GLU A 208 10.16 -20.61 6.29
C GLU A 208 11.44 -19.91 6.76
N THR A 209 12.54 -20.66 6.93
CA THR A 209 13.85 -20.09 7.26
C THR A 209 14.33 -19.11 6.18
N ILE A 210 14.23 -19.49 4.91
CA ILE A 210 14.60 -18.61 3.79
C ILE A 210 13.63 -17.42 3.69
N ARG A 211 12.31 -17.61 3.94
CA ARG A 211 11.34 -16.52 3.97
C ARG A 211 11.71 -15.50 5.04
N TYR A 212 12.05 -15.98 6.24
CA TYR A 212 12.46 -15.11 7.34
C TYR A 212 13.75 -14.36 7.03
N TYR A 213 14.76 -15.03 6.47
CA TYR A 213 15.97 -14.35 5.98
C TYR A 213 15.67 -13.22 5.00
N LYS A 214 14.78 -13.46 4.03
CA LYS A 214 14.35 -12.43 3.06
C LYS A 214 13.62 -11.27 3.73
N LEU A 215 12.78 -11.56 4.73
CA LEU A 215 12.12 -10.52 5.52
C LEU A 215 13.17 -9.64 6.21
N LEU A 216 14.12 -10.24 6.94
CA LEU A 216 15.19 -9.51 7.61
C LEU A 216 16.02 -8.69 6.62
N ASN A 217 16.38 -9.28 5.47
CA ASN A 217 17.11 -8.58 4.41
C ASN A 217 16.34 -7.34 3.89
N LYS A 218 15.02 -7.46 3.71
CA LYS A 218 14.16 -6.34 3.31
C LYS A 218 14.11 -5.27 4.41
N MET A 219 13.96 -5.65 5.67
CA MET A 219 13.92 -4.70 6.80
C MET A 219 15.23 -3.93 6.91
N ILE A 220 16.36 -4.62 6.82
CA ILE A 220 17.69 -4.02 6.86
C ILE A 220 17.93 -3.13 5.64
N GLY A 221 17.73 -3.65 4.43
CA GLY A 221 18.10 -2.95 3.20
C GLY A 221 17.19 -1.79 2.85
N THR A 222 15.89 -1.94 3.11
CA THR A 222 14.88 -0.95 2.67
C THR A 222 14.61 0.12 3.73
N TYR A 223 14.64 -0.24 5.01
CA TYR A 223 14.20 0.65 6.09
C TYR A 223 15.33 1.02 7.06
N LEU A 224 15.91 0.03 7.76
CA LEU A 224 16.85 0.30 8.85
C LEU A 224 18.20 0.82 8.35
N GLY A 225 18.72 0.31 7.23
CA GLY A 225 19.99 0.77 6.68
C GLY A 225 19.98 2.26 6.32
N PRO A 226 19.05 2.71 5.46
CA PRO A 226 18.93 4.13 5.15
C PRO A 226 18.59 5.01 6.36
N ALA A 227 17.78 4.52 7.32
CA ALA A 227 17.47 5.25 8.54
C ALA A 227 18.71 5.40 9.44
N ALA A 228 19.38 4.30 9.76
CA ALA A 228 20.55 4.28 10.66
C ALA A 228 21.77 5.04 10.07
N THR A 229 21.96 5.01 8.75
CA THR A 229 23.06 5.76 8.11
C THR A 229 22.76 7.24 7.89
N GLY A 230 21.56 7.70 8.25
CA GLY A 230 21.12 9.08 7.99
C GLY A 230 20.80 9.39 6.52
N ALA A 231 20.81 8.37 5.63
CA ALA A 231 20.54 8.58 4.21
C ALA A 231 19.09 9.03 3.94
N TRP A 232 18.18 8.76 4.85
CA TRP A 232 16.79 9.21 4.78
C TRP A 232 16.57 10.57 5.45
N ALA A 233 17.30 10.85 6.52
CA ALA A 233 17.08 12.06 7.30
C ALA A 233 17.69 13.29 6.62
N SER A 234 16.91 14.34 6.51
CA SER A 234 17.42 15.68 6.23
C SER A 234 18.17 16.25 7.45
N ALA A 235 18.78 17.43 7.31
CA ALA A 235 19.53 18.08 8.39
C ALA A 235 18.70 18.32 9.66
N ASP A 236 17.38 18.33 9.56
CA ASP A 236 16.42 18.46 10.67
C ASP A 236 15.98 17.13 11.29
N GLY A 237 16.60 16.01 10.93
CA GLY A 237 16.28 14.69 11.45
C GLY A 237 14.97 14.06 10.92
N ARG A 238 14.37 14.68 9.90
CA ARG A 238 13.08 14.22 9.33
C ARG A 238 13.28 13.51 8.00
N VAL A 239 12.49 12.49 7.80
CA VAL A 239 12.35 11.76 6.54
C VAL A 239 11.19 12.34 5.74
N ARG A 240 11.44 12.56 4.46
CA ARG A 240 10.46 13.08 3.50
C ARG A 240 10.29 12.09 2.37
N CYS A 241 9.04 11.78 2.04
CA CYS A 241 8.72 10.94 0.88
C CYS A 241 7.95 11.74 -0.15
N ASN A 242 7.91 11.24 -1.38
CA ASN A 242 7.05 11.81 -2.42
C ASN A 242 5.69 11.11 -2.39
N PHE A 243 4.59 11.87 -2.27
CA PHE A 243 3.23 11.35 -2.47
C PHE A 243 2.79 11.54 -3.92
N ASN A 244 2.33 10.46 -4.54
CA ASN A 244 1.90 10.45 -5.94
C ASN A 244 0.38 10.24 -6.04
N LEU A 245 -0.36 11.27 -6.43
CA LEU A 245 -1.81 11.23 -6.67
C LEU A 245 -2.20 10.40 -7.91
N HIS A 246 -1.25 10.15 -8.80
CA HIS A 246 -1.44 9.44 -10.07
C HIS A 246 -0.74 8.06 -10.10
N GLY A 247 -0.20 7.62 -8.96
CA GLY A 247 0.65 6.42 -8.90
C GLY A 247 -0.12 5.10 -8.95
N THR A 248 -1.44 5.13 -8.74
CA THR A 248 -2.31 3.94 -8.75
C THR A 248 -3.47 4.11 -9.71
N ARG A 249 -4.06 2.99 -10.17
CA ARG A 249 -5.23 3.01 -11.06
C ARG A 249 -6.53 3.39 -10.34
N THR A 250 -6.59 3.10 -9.06
CA THR A 250 -7.76 3.36 -8.21
C THR A 250 -7.82 4.78 -7.66
N GLY A 251 -6.80 5.62 -7.91
CA GLY A 251 -6.72 6.96 -7.30
C GLY A 251 -6.21 6.97 -5.85
N ARG A 252 -5.90 5.80 -5.27
CA ARG A 252 -5.18 5.75 -3.99
C ARG A 252 -3.82 6.43 -4.12
N LEU A 253 -3.37 7.07 -3.06
CA LEU A 253 -2.02 7.59 -2.96
C LEU A 253 -1.00 6.44 -3.05
N SER A 254 0.13 6.74 -3.60
CA SER A 254 1.34 5.94 -3.44
C SER A 254 2.49 6.82 -2.98
N SER A 255 3.44 6.26 -2.24
CA SER A 255 4.63 6.99 -1.82
C SER A 255 5.91 6.36 -2.38
N SER A 256 6.93 7.20 -2.55
CA SER A 256 8.24 6.79 -3.06
C SER A 256 9.35 7.67 -2.46
N GLU A 257 10.55 7.15 -2.41
CA GLU A 257 11.77 7.86 -2.03
C GLU A 257 11.74 8.51 -0.64
N PRO A 258 11.47 7.72 0.43
CA PRO A 258 11.15 6.30 0.52
C PRO A 258 9.64 6.00 0.47
N ASN A 259 9.26 4.70 0.31
CA ASN A 259 7.87 4.31 0.42
C ASN A 259 7.49 4.13 1.90
N LEU A 260 6.89 5.15 2.51
CA LEU A 260 6.44 5.14 3.91
C LEU A 260 5.03 4.56 4.09
N GLN A 261 4.28 4.31 3.00
CA GLN A 261 2.93 3.72 3.08
C GLN A 261 2.94 2.18 3.15
N ASN A 262 4.09 1.53 2.90
CA ASN A 262 4.20 0.08 2.88
C ASN A 262 5.17 -0.47 3.94
N ILE A 263 5.28 0.21 5.08
CA ILE A 263 6.05 -0.28 6.24
C ILE A 263 5.32 -1.52 6.79
N PRO A 264 6.00 -2.67 6.92
CA PRO A 264 5.38 -3.89 7.41
C PRO A 264 4.82 -3.75 8.82
N THR A 265 3.68 -4.38 9.07
CA THR A 265 3.02 -4.42 10.38
C THR A 265 3.32 -5.73 11.11
N PRO A 266 3.45 -5.69 12.45
CA PRO A 266 3.78 -6.87 13.28
C PRO A 266 2.83 -8.04 13.08
N GLU A 267 1.53 -7.79 12.99
CA GLU A 267 0.46 -8.80 12.93
C GLU A 267 0.56 -9.72 11.71
N LYS A 268 1.25 -9.26 10.66
CA LYS A 268 1.46 -10.03 9.43
C LYS A 268 2.65 -11.00 9.51
N GLU A 269 3.48 -10.86 10.54
CA GLU A 269 4.75 -11.59 10.67
C GLU A 269 4.94 -12.14 12.12
N PRO A 270 3.99 -12.95 12.63
CA PRO A 270 4.08 -13.51 13.98
C PRO A 270 5.30 -14.42 14.13
N GLY A 271 5.89 -14.42 15.32
CA GLY A 271 7.09 -15.21 15.65
C GLY A 271 8.40 -14.66 15.08
N THR A 272 8.39 -13.46 14.49
CA THR A 272 9.58 -12.81 13.94
C THR A 272 10.01 -11.61 14.77
N LEU A 273 11.21 -11.06 14.51
CA LEU A 273 11.66 -9.82 15.14
C LEU A 273 10.74 -8.63 14.86
N LEU A 274 9.99 -8.66 13.77
CA LEU A 274 9.06 -7.58 13.43
C LEU A 274 7.91 -7.47 14.44
N GLU A 275 7.52 -8.58 15.09
CA GLU A 275 6.52 -8.59 16.15
C GLU A 275 7.00 -7.87 17.42
N THR A 276 8.27 -8.08 17.81
CA THR A 276 8.83 -7.53 19.05
C THR A 276 9.54 -6.20 18.87
N LEU A 277 10.06 -5.95 17.67
CA LEU A 277 10.80 -4.73 17.29
C LEU A 277 10.24 -4.18 15.97
N PRO A 278 9.02 -3.62 15.97
CA PRO A 278 8.38 -3.10 14.76
C PRO A 278 9.19 -1.97 14.12
N ILE A 279 9.34 -2.01 12.80
CA ILE A 279 10.06 -0.95 12.07
C ILE A 279 9.40 0.42 12.25
N LYS A 280 8.09 0.47 12.44
CA LYS A 280 7.36 1.71 12.70
C LYS A 280 7.90 2.48 13.92
N ASN A 281 8.44 1.77 14.93
CA ASN A 281 8.96 2.39 16.15
C ASN A 281 10.21 3.29 15.94
N ILE A 282 10.82 3.28 14.76
CA ILE A 282 11.91 4.23 14.47
C ILE A 282 11.40 5.66 14.20
N PHE A 283 10.09 5.83 13.97
CA PHE A 283 9.49 7.14 13.72
C PHE A 283 8.92 7.73 15.00
N THR A 284 9.16 9.01 15.26
CA THR A 284 8.82 9.68 16.50
C THR A 284 8.31 11.10 16.26
N HIS A 285 7.82 11.74 17.32
CA HIS A 285 7.43 13.15 17.34
C HIS A 285 8.64 14.08 17.52
N THR A 286 8.46 15.38 17.26
CA THR A 286 9.53 16.39 17.41
C THR A 286 9.31 17.38 18.53
N PHE A 287 8.07 17.55 19.00
CA PHE A 287 7.78 18.47 20.09
C PHE A 287 8.20 17.90 21.44
N PRO A 288 8.84 18.66 22.34
CA PRO A 288 9.09 18.21 23.70
C PRO A 288 7.79 17.79 24.40
N ASN A 289 7.73 16.57 24.92
CA ASN A 289 6.53 15.94 25.50
C ASN A 289 5.33 15.88 24.53
N GLY A 290 5.57 15.96 23.22
CA GLY A 290 4.55 15.77 22.20
C GLY A 290 4.24 14.30 21.97
N VAL A 291 3.37 14.06 20.99
CA VAL A 291 2.98 12.70 20.57
C VAL A 291 2.90 12.59 19.05
N LEU A 292 3.06 11.38 18.53
CA LEU A 292 2.47 11.03 17.25
C LEU A 292 1.02 10.64 17.50
N MET A 293 0.12 11.14 16.65
CA MET A 293 -1.28 10.81 16.65
C MET A 293 -1.62 10.16 15.31
N SER A 294 -2.25 9.00 15.34
CA SER A 294 -2.79 8.32 14.18
C SER A 294 -4.31 8.36 14.24
N VAL A 295 -4.97 8.79 13.17
CA VAL A 295 -6.43 8.81 13.07
C VAL A 295 -6.81 7.98 11.85
N ASP A 296 -7.44 6.83 12.07
CA ASP A 296 -7.71 5.81 11.06
C ASP A 296 -9.21 5.56 10.89
N TYR A 297 -9.67 5.45 9.65
CA TYR A 297 -11.06 5.10 9.39
C TYR A 297 -11.37 3.63 9.71
N ALA A 298 -12.27 3.38 10.64
CA ALA A 298 -12.71 2.05 10.99
C ALA A 298 -13.50 1.38 9.84
N SER A 299 -12.94 0.32 9.25
CA SER A 299 -13.60 -0.47 8.19
C SER A 299 -14.04 0.35 6.96
N MET A 300 -13.25 1.32 6.53
CA MET A 300 -13.60 2.29 5.50
C MET A 300 -14.17 1.66 4.22
N GLU A 301 -13.48 0.69 3.63
CA GLU A 301 -13.92 0.08 2.38
C GLU A 301 -15.26 -0.67 2.52
N LEU A 302 -15.54 -1.27 3.69
CA LEU A 302 -16.81 -1.95 3.94
C LEU A 302 -17.96 -0.93 4.05
N ARG A 303 -17.74 0.21 4.70
CA ARG A 303 -18.73 1.29 4.83
C ARG A 303 -19.04 1.90 3.47
N VAL A 304 -18.01 2.17 2.66
CA VAL A 304 -18.15 2.64 1.28
C VAL A 304 -18.91 1.62 0.43
N PHE A 305 -18.54 0.35 0.52
CA PHE A 305 -19.21 -0.71 -0.24
C PHE A 305 -20.68 -0.83 0.14
N SER A 306 -20.99 -0.85 1.45
CA SER A 306 -22.34 -0.93 1.98
C SER A 306 -23.22 0.23 1.47
N SER A 307 -22.63 1.44 1.40
CA SER A 307 -23.29 2.63 0.88
C SER A 307 -23.58 2.51 -0.60
N LEU A 308 -22.60 2.12 -1.41
CA LEU A 308 -22.76 1.97 -2.86
C LEU A 308 -23.77 0.87 -3.23
N ALA A 309 -23.72 -0.27 -2.51
CA ALA A 309 -24.69 -1.35 -2.67
C ALA A 309 -26.07 -1.02 -2.06
N ARG A 310 -26.18 0.04 -1.29
CA ARG A 310 -27.37 0.33 -0.47
C ARG A 310 -27.81 -0.86 0.38
N CYS A 311 -26.82 -1.60 0.89
CA CYS A 311 -27.02 -2.82 1.65
C CYS A 311 -27.53 -2.49 3.05
N LYS A 312 -28.85 -2.46 3.23
CA LYS A 312 -29.50 -2.08 4.49
C LYS A 312 -28.99 -2.85 5.70
N PRO A 313 -28.87 -4.19 5.69
CA PRO A 313 -28.42 -4.91 6.87
C PRO A 313 -27.00 -4.52 7.32
N MET A 314 -26.08 -4.21 6.38
CA MET A 314 -24.73 -3.76 6.74
C MET A 314 -24.75 -2.31 7.25
N ILE A 315 -25.52 -1.42 6.61
CA ILE A 315 -25.65 -0.03 7.06
C ILE A 315 -26.25 0.01 8.48
N GLU A 316 -27.31 -0.76 8.76
CA GLU A 316 -27.91 -0.88 10.08
C GLU A 316 -26.92 -1.39 11.13
N ALA A 317 -26.12 -2.42 10.78
CA ALA A 317 -25.08 -2.93 11.68
C ALA A 317 -24.05 -1.84 12.03
N PHE A 318 -23.58 -1.07 11.04
CA PHE A 318 -22.67 0.05 11.28
C PHE A 318 -23.31 1.21 12.05
N THR A 319 -24.59 1.51 11.81
CA THR A 319 -25.34 2.56 12.51
C THR A 319 -25.53 2.21 14.00
N ASN A 320 -25.69 0.92 14.31
CA ASN A 320 -25.82 0.41 15.66
C ASN A 320 -24.47 0.05 16.31
N ASP A 321 -23.36 0.52 15.74
CA ASP A 321 -21.98 0.30 16.21
C ASP A 321 -21.60 -1.18 16.40
N GLN A 322 -22.22 -2.07 15.60
CA GLN A 322 -21.92 -3.50 15.60
C GLN A 322 -20.69 -3.81 14.74
N ASP A 323 -19.89 -4.75 15.18
CA ASP A 323 -18.78 -5.29 14.37
C ASP A 323 -19.36 -6.15 13.23
N VAL A 324 -19.28 -5.63 12.00
CA VAL A 324 -19.81 -6.32 10.80
C VAL A 324 -19.17 -7.70 10.59
N HIS A 325 -17.90 -7.90 11.00
CA HIS A 325 -17.29 -9.23 10.93
C HIS A 325 -17.90 -10.18 11.95
N CYS A 326 -18.26 -9.69 13.15
CA CYS A 326 -19.01 -10.47 14.14
C CYS A 326 -20.43 -10.78 13.65
N TYR A 327 -21.11 -9.79 13.04
CA TYR A 327 -22.41 -9.99 12.42
C TYR A 327 -22.37 -11.10 11.36
N VAL A 328 -21.40 -11.04 10.44
CA VAL A 328 -21.22 -12.07 9.40
C VAL A 328 -20.79 -13.42 10.01
N THR A 329 -20.05 -13.42 11.12
CA THR A 329 -19.70 -14.66 11.84
C THR A 329 -20.95 -15.38 12.35
N ARG A 330 -21.88 -14.66 12.99
CA ARG A 330 -23.16 -15.24 13.44
C ARG A 330 -23.98 -15.79 12.27
N MET A 331 -23.96 -15.10 11.15
CA MET A 331 -24.68 -15.48 9.97
C MET A 331 -24.12 -16.76 9.30
N ILE A 332 -22.78 -16.87 9.20
CA ILE A 332 -22.14 -18.02 8.53
C ILE A 332 -22.06 -19.25 9.45
N TYR A 333 -21.84 -19.04 10.75
CA TYR A 333 -21.60 -20.08 11.74
C TYR A 333 -22.62 -20.09 12.89
N PRO A 334 -23.94 -20.02 12.62
CA PRO A 334 -24.94 -19.92 13.69
C PRO A 334 -24.92 -21.10 14.64
N GLU A 335 -24.61 -22.29 14.14
CA GLU A 335 -24.55 -23.54 14.93
C GLU A 335 -23.34 -23.58 15.89
N ILE A 336 -22.30 -22.76 15.62
CA ILE A 336 -21.07 -22.72 16.42
C ILE A 336 -21.09 -21.58 17.43
N VAL A 337 -21.50 -20.38 16.96
CA VAL A 337 -21.41 -19.16 17.79
C VAL A 337 -22.74 -18.77 18.42
N GLY A 338 -23.88 -19.25 17.88
CA GLY A 338 -25.22 -18.90 18.38
C GLY A 338 -25.42 -17.38 18.43
N ASP A 339 -26.02 -16.91 19.52
CA ASP A 339 -26.26 -15.49 19.80
C ASP A 339 -25.12 -14.83 20.60
N ALA A 340 -23.88 -15.37 20.49
CA ALA A 340 -22.74 -14.81 21.20
C ALA A 340 -22.54 -13.33 20.85
N ASP A 341 -22.24 -12.52 21.86
CA ASP A 341 -21.92 -11.10 21.69
C ASP A 341 -20.58 -10.88 20.97
N ASP A 342 -20.32 -9.65 20.55
CA ASP A 342 -19.11 -9.31 19.80
C ASP A 342 -17.83 -9.57 20.60
N TYR A 343 -17.85 -9.36 21.92
CA TYR A 343 -16.72 -9.64 22.79
C TYR A 343 -16.39 -11.14 22.81
N THR A 344 -17.40 -11.97 22.98
CA THR A 344 -17.25 -13.43 22.97
C THR A 344 -16.74 -13.93 21.61
N ILE A 345 -17.25 -13.37 20.51
CA ILE A 345 -16.79 -13.72 19.17
C ILE A 345 -15.32 -13.32 18.98
N LYS A 346 -14.94 -12.11 19.38
CA LYS A 346 -13.55 -11.59 19.28
C LYS A 346 -12.55 -12.38 20.13
N THR A 347 -12.99 -12.97 21.24
CA THR A 347 -12.11 -13.69 22.17
C THR A 347 -12.15 -15.20 21.98
N LYS A 348 -13.33 -15.81 22.10
CA LYS A 348 -13.50 -17.26 22.07
C LYS A 348 -13.58 -17.84 20.66
N TYR A 349 -14.19 -17.11 19.72
CA TYR A 349 -14.40 -17.57 18.33
C TYR A 349 -13.57 -16.77 17.32
N LYS A 350 -12.38 -16.36 17.73
CA LYS A 350 -11.47 -15.52 16.95
C LYS A 350 -11.22 -16.09 15.53
N ASP A 351 -11.04 -17.42 15.42
CA ASP A 351 -10.79 -18.08 14.13
C ASP A 351 -11.99 -17.98 13.19
N LYS A 352 -13.21 -18.10 13.72
CA LYS A 352 -14.45 -17.97 12.94
C LYS A 352 -14.67 -16.54 12.47
N ARG A 353 -14.39 -15.56 13.35
CA ARG A 353 -14.41 -14.15 12.96
C ARG A 353 -13.36 -13.83 11.91
N TYR A 354 -12.19 -14.44 11.99
CA TYR A 354 -11.14 -14.29 10.98
C TYR A 354 -11.61 -14.85 9.62
N SER A 355 -12.22 -16.04 9.62
CA SER A 355 -12.82 -16.64 8.42
C SER A 355 -13.92 -15.76 7.84
N ALA A 356 -14.81 -15.22 8.66
CA ALA A 356 -15.85 -14.28 8.23
C ALA A 356 -15.28 -12.99 7.64
N LYS A 357 -14.21 -12.46 8.22
CA LYS A 357 -13.48 -11.30 7.69
C LYS A 357 -12.97 -11.58 6.28
N TRP A 358 -12.31 -12.72 6.06
CA TRP A 358 -11.81 -13.10 4.74
C TRP A 358 -12.92 -13.39 3.75
N THR A 359 -14.03 -13.96 4.21
CA THR A 359 -15.23 -14.16 3.38
C THR A 359 -15.76 -12.83 2.88
N ASN A 360 -15.96 -11.84 3.77
CA ASN A 360 -16.37 -10.49 3.37
C ASN A 360 -15.46 -9.94 2.27
N TRP A 361 -14.15 -9.87 2.52
CA TRP A 361 -13.21 -9.31 1.55
C TRP A 361 -13.21 -10.07 0.22
N THR A 362 -13.28 -11.39 0.27
CA THR A 362 -13.28 -12.22 -0.95
C THR A 362 -14.53 -11.96 -1.79
N LEU A 363 -15.71 -11.98 -1.17
CA LEU A 363 -16.97 -11.89 -1.90
C LEU A 363 -17.26 -10.46 -2.38
N LEU A 364 -16.93 -9.44 -1.59
CA LEU A 364 -17.09 -8.05 -1.99
C LEU A 364 -16.28 -7.70 -3.25
N PHE A 365 -15.12 -8.32 -3.43
CA PHE A 365 -14.26 -8.05 -4.57
C PHE A 365 -14.32 -9.11 -5.68
N GLY A 366 -15.47 -9.82 -5.76
CA GLY A 366 -15.75 -10.72 -6.87
C GLY A 366 -15.01 -12.05 -6.82
N GLY A 367 -14.47 -12.43 -5.66
CA GLY A 367 -14.05 -13.81 -5.41
C GLY A 367 -15.26 -14.72 -5.18
N GLY A 368 -15.05 -16.03 -5.16
CA GLY A 368 -16.10 -17.02 -4.93
C GLY A 368 -15.59 -18.21 -4.13
N ALA A 369 -16.36 -19.31 -4.12
CA ALA A 369 -16.06 -20.53 -3.38
C ALA A 369 -14.65 -21.08 -3.67
N HIS A 370 -14.23 -21.08 -4.94
CA HIS A 370 -12.87 -21.47 -5.31
C HIS A 370 -11.78 -20.62 -4.65
N THR A 371 -12.01 -19.32 -4.49
CA THR A 371 -11.05 -18.43 -3.84
C THR A 371 -11.00 -18.73 -2.34
N LEU A 372 -12.15 -18.92 -1.69
CA LEU A 372 -12.23 -19.29 -0.27
C LEU A 372 -11.53 -20.62 -0.02
N HIS A 373 -11.77 -21.62 -0.86
CA HIS A 373 -11.11 -22.92 -0.78
C HIS A 373 -9.59 -22.81 -0.97
N SER A 374 -9.15 -22.18 -2.06
CA SER A 374 -7.73 -22.20 -2.45
C SER A 374 -6.84 -21.30 -1.59
N MET A 375 -7.36 -20.18 -1.06
CA MET A 375 -6.57 -19.21 -0.28
C MET A 375 -6.66 -19.43 1.23
N TYR A 376 -7.80 -19.93 1.72
CA TYR A 376 -8.06 -20.04 3.17
C TYR A 376 -8.33 -21.47 3.64
N ASP A 377 -8.10 -22.47 2.77
CA ASP A 377 -8.24 -23.90 3.04
C ASP A 377 -9.64 -24.29 3.58
N ILE A 378 -10.69 -23.50 3.24
CA ILE A 378 -12.09 -23.82 3.57
C ILE A 378 -12.54 -24.98 2.65
N PRO A 379 -13.12 -26.06 3.17
CA PRO A 379 -13.63 -27.16 2.33
C PRO A 379 -14.61 -26.65 1.25
N MET A 380 -14.54 -27.16 0.02
CA MET A 380 -15.31 -26.64 -1.12
C MET A 380 -16.80 -26.56 -0.83
N ALA A 381 -17.38 -27.63 -0.27
CA ALA A 381 -18.81 -27.66 0.08
C ALA A 381 -19.21 -26.59 1.13
N GLU A 382 -18.33 -26.32 2.10
CA GLU A 382 -18.52 -25.25 3.09
C GLU A 382 -18.38 -23.88 2.42
N ALA A 383 -17.42 -23.72 1.52
CA ALA A 383 -17.22 -22.48 0.77
C ALA A 383 -18.44 -22.15 -0.12
N GLU A 384 -19.00 -23.14 -0.82
CA GLU A 384 -20.20 -22.98 -1.64
C GLU A 384 -21.43 -22.62 -0.79
N LYS A 385 -21.63 -23.30 0.35
CA LYS A 385 -22.69 -22.97 1.32
C LYS A 385 -22.54 -21.54 1.83
N THR A 386 -21.32 -21.15 2.18
CA THR A 386 -20.99 -19.80 2.69
C THR A 386 -21.31 -18.72 1.65
N VAL A 387 -20.87 -18.89 0.41
CA VAL A 387 -21.16 -17.95 -0.69
C VAL A 387 -22.66 -17.81 -0.91
N LYS A 388 -23.39 -18.92 -0.97
CA LYS A 388 -24.84 -18.91 -1.12
C LYS A 388 -25.54 -18.17 0.02
N THR A 389 -25.19 -18.50 1.27
CA THR A 389 -25.77 -17.86 2.46
C THR A 389 -25.49 -16.36 2.49
N TYR A 390 -24.27 -15.98 2.11
CA TYR A 390 -23.84 -14.57 2.06
C TYR A 390 -24.68 -13.74 1.09
N PHE A 391 -24.81 -14.17 -0.17
CA PHE A 391 -25.60 -13.44 -1.17
C PHE A 391 -27.11 -13.56 -0.98
N GLN A 392 -27.59 -14.58 -0.29
CA GLN A 392 -29.00 -14.62 0.14
C GLN A 392 -29.30 -13.57 1.21
N ARG A 393 -28.33 -13.25 2.08
CA ARG A 393 -28.48 -12.23 3.11
C ARG A 393 -28.21 -10.82 2.61
N PHE A 394 -27.34 -10.68 1.63
CA PHE A 394 -26.90 -9.43 1.03
C PHE A 394 -27.08 -9.43 -0.49
N PRO A 395 -28.32 -9.55 -1.00
CA PRO A 395 -28.54 -9.60 -2.45
C PRO A 395 -28.11 -8.31 -3.14
N GLU A 396 -28.22 -7.15 -2.48
CA GLU A 396 -27.84 -5.85 -3.03
C GLU A 396 -26.34 -5.77 -3.38
N ILE A 397 -25.53 -6.61 -2.75
CA ILE A 397 -24.10 -6.71 -3.06
C ILE A 397 -23.90 -7.36 -4.43
N LEU A 398 -24.64 -8.44 -4.69
CA LEU A 398 -24.58 -9.14 -5.98
C LEU A 398 -25.12 -8.24 -7.10
N ASP A 399 -26.25 -7.58 -6.87
CA ASP A 399 -26.87 -6.64 -7.83
C ASP A 399 -25.87 -5.53 -8.21
N LEU A 400 -25.21 -4.90 -7.23
CA LEU A 400 -24.18 -3.89 -7.50
C LEU A 400 -23.01 -4.45 -8.33
N GLN A 401 -22.57 -5.68 -8.04
CA GLN A 401 -21.47 -6.29 -8.78
C GLN A 401 -21.86 -6.57 -10.24
N GLU A 402 -23.07 -7.06 -10.48
CA GLU A 402 -23.60 -7.32 -11.82
C GLU A 402 -23.77 -6.02 -12.60
N ASP A 403 -24.33 -4.98 -11.99
CA ASP A 403 -24.48 -3.65 -12.59
C ASP A 403 -23.14 -3.03 -12.98
N ILE A 404 -22.14 -3.06 -12.09
CA ILE A 404 -20.80 -2.56 -12.38
C ILE A 404 -20.18 -3.31 -13.57
N VAL A 405 -20.28 -4.62 -13.59
CA VAL A 405 -19.70 -5.43 -14.67
C VAL A 405 -20.41 -5.14 -15.99
N ALA A 406 -21.73 -5.13 -16.01
CA ALA A 406 -22.54 -4.84 -17.21
C ALA A 406 -22.22 -3.44 -17.78
N ASP A 407 -22.09 -2.44 -16.92
CA ASP A 407 -21.71 -1.08 -17.33
C ASP A 407 -20.31 -1.05 -17.95
N VAL A 408 -19.34 -1.75 -17.36
CA VAL A 408 -17.98 -1.79 -17.90
C VAL A 408 -17.91 -2.56 -19.21
N GLU A 409 -18.67 -3.62 -19.37
CA GLU A 409 -18.78 -4.35 -20.65
C GLU A 409 -19.31 -3.47 -21.78
N ARG A 410 -20.22 -2.58 -21.45
CA ARG A 410 -20.85 -1.62 -22.38
C ARG A 410 -19.98 -0.38 -22.65
N LEU A 411 -19.35 0.18 -21.58
CA LEU A 411 -18.65 1.49 -21.64
C LEU A 411 -17.13 1.35 -21.87
N GLY A 412 -16.55 0.18 -21.55
CA GLY A 412 -15.10 -0.04 -21.61
C GLY A 412 -14.31 0.58 -20.44
N TYR A 413 -14.99 1.20 -19.49
CA TYR A 413 -14.40 1.77 -18.27
C TYR A 413 -15.34 1.63 -17.08
N VAL A 414 -14.75 1.66 -15.87
CA VAL A 414 -15.48 1.84 -14.60
C VAL A 414 -15.28 3.27 -14.10
N ALA A 415 -16.28 3.82 -13.43
CA ALA A 415 -16.21 5.13 -12.78
C ALA A 415 -16.42 5.03 -11.27
N SER A 416 -15.70 5.87 -10.51
CA SER A 416 -16.00 6.10 -9.09
C SER A 416 -17.20 7.03 -8.93
N PRO A 417 -17.81 7.09 -7.74
CA PRO A 417 -18.93 8.02 -7.47
C PRO A 417 -18.61 9.48 -7.78
N LEU A 418 -17.35 9.89 -7.62
CA LEU A 418 -16.90 11.25 -7.89
C LEU A 418 -16.33 11.46 -9.31
N GLY A 419 -16.49 10.46 -10.21
CA GLY A 419 -16.18 10.60 -11.63
C GLY A 419 -14.76 10.22 -12.06
N ARG A 420 -13.93 9.62 -11.20
CA ARG A 420 -12.66 8.99 -11.66
C ARG A 420 -12.97 7.82 -12.58
N ARG A 421 -12.18 7.64 -13.63
CA ARG A 421 -12.40 6.54 -14.59
C ARG A 421 -11.16 5.65 -14.72
N GLU A 422 -11.39 4.34 -14.72
CA GLU A 422 -10.37 3.36 -15.11
C GLU A 422 -10.84 2.61 -16.35
N HIS A 423 -10.06 2.68 -17.44
CA HIS A 423 -10.33 1.95 -18.67
C HIS A 423 -9.91 0.49 -18.54
N LEU A 424 -10.80 -0.43 -18.92
CA LEU A 424 -10.64 -1.87 -18.78
C LEU A 424 -10.78 -2.57 -20.15
N PRO A 425 -9.80 -2.40 -21.05
CA PRO A 425 -9.91 -2.87 -22.45
C PRO A 425 -10.02 -4.40 -22.60
N TYR A 426 -9.72 -5.15 -21.53
CA TYR A 426 -9.77 -6.61 -21.54
C TYR A 426 -11.02 -7.20 -20.90
N ILE A 427 -12.04 -6.39 -20.59
CA ILE A 427 -13.28 -6.86 -19.95
C ILE A 427 -13.99 -7.94 -20.79
N ASN A 428 -14.04 -7.71 -22.11
CA ASN A 428 -14.65 -8.61 -23.10
C ASN A 428 -13.62 -9.48 -23.83
N SER A 429 -12.45 -9.73 -23.23
CA SER A 429 -11.41 -10.57 -23.84
C SER A 429 -11.80 -12.04 -23.85
N GLU A 430 -11.52 -12.75 -24.96
CA GLU A 430 -11.63 -14.21 -25.06
C GLU A 430 -10.66 -14.93 -24.10
N ASP A 431 -9.56 -14.29 -23.71
CA ASP A 431 -8.68 -14.80 -22.66
C ASP A 431 -9.37 -14.64 -21.30
N HIS A 432 -9.91 -15.75 -20.80
CA HIS A 432 -10.61 -15.82 -19.50
C HIS A 432 -9.78 -15.24 -18.33
N ARG A 433 -8.46 -15.40 -18.35
CA ARG A 433 -7.60 -14.87 -17.27
C ARG A 433 -7.57 -13.32 -17.30
N ARG A 434 -7.47 -12.74 -18.50
CA ARG A 434 -7.49 -11.28 -18.69
C ARG A 434 -8.86 -10.70 -18.37
N SER A 435 -9.93 -11.33 -18.85
CA SER A 435 -11.30 -10.92 -18.55
C SER A 435 -11.60 -11.00 -17.05
N ALA A 436 -11.29 -12.10 -16.38
CA ALA A 436 -11.48 -12.25 -14.93
C ALA A 436 -10.67 -11.22 -14.12
N LYS A 437 -9.44 -10.86 -14.58
CA LYS A 437 -8.65 -9.79 -13.94
C LYS A 437 -9.31 -8.42 -14.12
N ALA A 438 -9.86 -8.13 -15.30
CA ALA A 438 -10.57 -6.88 -15.58
C ALA A 438 -11.86 -6.77 -14.75
N ARG A 439 -12.64 -7.87 -14.62
CA ARG A 439 -13.84 -7.92 -13.75
C ARG A 439 -13.51 -7.64 -12.29
N ARG A 440 -12.47 -8.26 -11.72
CA ARG A 440 -12.03 -7.92 -10.36
C ARG A 440 -11.56 -6.48 -10.21
N ALA A 441 -10.87 -5.93 -11.22
CA ALA A 441 -10.46 -4.53 -11.21
C ALA A 441 -11.67 -3.59 -11.25
N SER A 442 -12.73 -3.91 -12.01
CA SER A 442 -13.95 -3.09 -12.07
C SER A 442 -14.68 -3.02 -10.74
N LEU A 443 -14.70 -4.10 -9.97
CA LEU A 443 -15.34 -4.13 -8.64
C LEU A 443 -14.50 -3.39 -7.57
N ASN A 444 -13.18 -3.48 -7.66
CA ASN A 444 -12.28 -2.83 -6.69
C ASN A 444 -12.22 -1.30 -6.85
N MET A 445 -12.19 -0.83 -8.10
CA MET A 445 -11.88 0.57 -8.40
C MET A 445 -12.86 1.57 -7.77
N PRO A 446 -14.18 1.44 -7.88
CA PRO A 446 -15.12 2.41 -7.32
C PRO A 446 -14.99 2.55 -5.80
N ILE A 447 -14.82 1.43 -5.10
CA ILE A 447 -14.73 1.38 -3.64
C ILE A 447 -13.44 2.03 -3.16
N GLN A 448 -12.30 1.57 -3.70
CA GLN A 448 -10.99 2.09 -3.29
C GLN A 448 -10.80 3.55 -3.67
N SER A 449 -11.34 3.96 -4.82
CA SER A 449 -11.30 5.35 -5.25
C SER A 449 -12.13 6.25 -4.35
N ALA A 450 -13.36 5.85 -4.02
CA ALA A 450 -14.24 6.58 -3.13
C ALA A 450 -13.63 6.73 -1.72
N ALA A 451 -13.09 5.65 -1.16
CA ALA A 451 -12.40 5.67 0.14
C ALA A 451 -11.20 6.64 0.12
N SER A 452 -10.39 6.59 -0.94
CA SER A 452 -9.26 7.52 -1.10
C SER A 452 -9.69 8.97 -1.25
N ASP A 453 -10.76 9.23 -1.99
CA ASP A 453 -11.27 10.59 -2.20
C ASP A 453 -11.82 11.19 -0.90
N VAL A 454 -12.50 10.40 -0.07
CA VAL A 454 -12.93 10.79 1.28
C VAL A 454 -11.74 11.16 2.15
N LEU A 455 -10.71 10.31 2.22
CA LEU A 455 -9.50 10.59 3.00
C LEU A 455 -8.77 11.86 2.52
N LEU A 456 -8.62 12.03 1.20
CA LEU A 456 -7.96 13.22 0.63
C LEU A 456 -8.72 14.51 0.94
N LEU A 457 -10.05 14.46 0.94
CA LEU A 457 -10.87 15.60 1.33
C LEU A 457 -10.68 15.91 2.82
N ALA A 458 -10.76 14.90 3.69
CA ALA A 458 -10.54 15.06 5.12
C ALA A 458 -9.16 15.64 5.43
N LEU A 459 -8.09 15.07 4.84
CA LEU A 459 -6.72 15.58 4.97
C LEU A 459 -6.60 17.05 4.56
N THR A 460 -7.25 17.42 3.44
CA THR A 460 -7.24 18.80 2.93
C THR A 460 -7.92 19.77 3.88
N ILE A 461 -9.04 19.35 4.48
CA ILE A 461 -9.81 20.18 5.43
C ILE A 461 -9.04 20.33 6.74
N ILE A 462 -8.46 19.25 7.28
CA ILE A 462 -7.66 19.26 8.50
C ILE A 462 -6.42 20.14 8.31
N ASP A 463 -5.69 20.00 7.21
CA ASP A 463 -4.54 20.86 6.90
C ASP A 463 -4.92 22.35 6.83
N ARG A 464 -6.09 22.64 6.26
CA ARG A 464 -6.59 24.03 6.20
C ARG A 464 -6.98 24.57 7.58
N ALA A 465 -7.61 23.75 8.44
CA ALA A 465 -7.98 24.13 9.79
C ALA A 465 -6.75 24.38 10.67
N ILE A 466 -5.77 23.46 10.67
CA ILE A 466 -4.49 23.62 11.38
C ILE A 466 -3.85 25.00 11.07
N ARG A 467 -3.80 25.35 9.79
CA ARG A 467 -3.20 26.63 9.36
C ARG A 467 -4.05 27.85 9.72
N LYS A 468 -5.37 27.74 9.59
CA LYS A 468 -6.30 28.83 9.89
C LYS A 468 -6.25 29.18 11.38
N ASP A 469 -6.18 28.17 12.23
CA ASP A 469 -6.20 28.32 13.69
C ASP A 469 -4.79 28.53 14.29
N GLY A 470 -3.76 28.59 13.43
CA GLY A 470 -2.38 28.85 13.85
C GLY A 470 -1.76 27.75 14.72
N MET A 471 -2.27 26.52 14.59
CA MET A 471 -1.76 25.37 15.35
C MET A 471 -0.35 25.00 14.91
N LYS A 472 0.44 24.48 15.85
CA LYS A 472 1.79 23.97 15.62
C LYS A 472 1.82 22.51 15.14
N THR A 473 0.73 21.80 15.32
CA THR A 473 0.53 20.41 14.85
C THR A 473 0.84 20.31 13.35
N MET A 474 1.49 19.24 12.96
CA MET A 474 1.86 18.98 11.58
C MET A 474 1.31 17.63 11.11
N ILE A 475 0.67 17.58 9.95
CA ILE A 475 0.42 16.29 9.28
C ILE A 475 1.76 15.83 8.71
N VAL A 476 2.23 14.65 9.10
CA VAL A 476 3.57 14.14 8.76
C VAL A 476 3.56 12.91 7.86
N ASN A 477 2.43 12.18 7.83
CA ASN A 477 2.25 11.04 6.93
C ASN A 477 0.75 10.76 6.70
N THR A 478 0.44 9.96 5.69
CA THR A 478 -0.86 9.34 5.47
C THR A 478 -0.65 7.95 4.92
N VAL A 479 -1.34 6.96 5.50
CA VAL A 479 -1.12 5.54 5.18
C VAL A 479 -2.48 4.85 5.03
N HIS A 480 -2.80 4.37 3.84
CA HIS A 480 -4.08 3.75 3.51
C HIS A 480 -5.27 4.66 3.84
N ASP A 481 -5.93 4.44 4.97
CA ASP A 481 -7.13 5.13 5.41
C ASP A 481 -6.84 6.03 6.65
N SER A 482 -5.55 6.25 7.00
CA SER A 482 -5.13 7.00 8.18
C SER A 482 -4.38 8.30 7.86
N ILE A 483 -4.46 9.25 8.79
CA ILE A 483 -3.69 10.48 8.84
C ILE A 483 -2.80 10.44 10.08
N VAL A 484 -1.50 10.70 9.92
CA VAL A 484 -0.52 10.70 11.02
C VAL A 484 -0.04 12.14 11.27
N LEU A 485 -0.13 12.56 12.53
CA LEU A 485 0.19 13.91 12.96
C LEU A 485 1.30 13.93 14.02
N ASP A 486 2.15 14.93 13.98
CA ASP A 486 3.13 15.27 15.02
C ASP A 486 2.53 16.42 15.85
N VAL A 487 2.20 16.15 17.12
CA VAL A 487 1.31 16.99 17.92
C VAL A 487 2.00 17.48 19.20
N PRO A 488 2.05 18.81 19.46
CA PRO A 488 2.54 19.35 20.73
C PRO A 488 1.52 19.06 21.88
N PRO A 489 1.98 18.98 23.14
CA PRO A 489 1.14 18.58 24.28
C PRO A 489 -0.16 19.39 24.44
N GLY A 490 -0.06 20.72 24.19
CA GLY A 490 -1.20 21.63 24.37
C GLY A 490 -2.26 21.57 23.27
N GLU A 491 -2.04 20.79 22.18
CA GLU A 491 -2.97 20.70 21.06
C GLU A 491 -3.62 19.32 20.92
N ILE A 492 -3.24 18.34 21.76
CA ILE A 492 -3.67 16.93 21.59
C ILE A 492 -5.19 16.80 21.55
N SER A 493 -5.91 17.32 22.54
CA SER A 493 -7.37 17.23 22.61
C SER A 493 -8.04 17.97 21.44
N ASN A 494 -7.56 19.19 21.16
CA ASN A 494 -8.15 20.03 20.11
C ASN A 494 -8.02 19.38 18.72
N ILE A 495 -6.83 18.85 18.39
CA ILE A 495 -6.60 18.24 17.08
C ILE A 495 -7.30 16.88 16.96
N ALA A 496 -7.37 16.08 18.03
CA ALA A 496 -8.14 14.84 18.05
C ALA A 496 -9.61 15.11 17.74
N ASN A 497 -10.24 16.06 18.46
CA ASN A 497 -11.64 16.45 18.25
C ASN A 497 -11.86 16.99 16.82
N LEU A 498 -10.93 17.83 16.31
CA LEU A 498 -10.99 18.33 14.95
C LEU A 498 -10.96 17.18 13.92
N CYS A 499 -10.03 16.23 14.08
CA CYS A 499 -9.92 15.10 13.18
C CYS A 499 -11.17 14.22 13.19
N VAL A 500 -11.71 13.88 14.37
CA VAL A 500 -12.95 13.14 14.52
C VAL A 500 -14.10 13.87 13.82
N ALA A 501 -14.30 15.14 14.16
CA ALA A 501 -15.39 15.93 13.59
C ALA A 501 -15.32 16.04 12.05
N VAL A 502 -14.12 16.24 11.48
CA VAL A 502 -13.93 16.34 10.03
C VAL A 502 -14.09 14.98 9.36
N MET A 503 -13.48 13.93 9.90
CA MET A 503 -13.44 12.63 9.24
C MET A 503 -14.77 11.89 9.35
N GLU A 504 -15.45 11.94 10.49
CA GLU A 504 -16.79 11.34 10.65
C GLU A 504 -17.88 12.20 9.98
N GLY A 505 -17.77 13.53 10.07
CA GLY A 505 -18.73 14.49 9.48
C GLY A 505 -18.40 14.89 8.04
N ILE A 506 -17.70 14.06 7.27
CA ILE A 506 -17.15 14.42 5.95
C ILE A 506 -18.22 14.85 4.96
N ILE A 507 -19.45 14.37 5.03
CA ILE A 507 -20.56 14.72 4.15
C ILE A 507 -20.92 16.20 4.30
N ASP A 508 -21.10 16.65 5.55
CA ASP A 508 -21.41 18.04 5.87
C ASP A 508 -20.22 18.96 5.53
N MET A 509 -19.01 18.48 5.82
CA MET A 509 -17.78 19.19 5.44
C MET A 509 -17.64 19.33 3.92
N ALA A 510 -17.99 18.29 3.14
CA ALA A 510 -17.97 18.34 1.68
C ALA A 510 -18.93 19.41 1.13
N ALA A 511 -20.12 19.53 1.70
CA ALA A 511 -21.09 20.55 1.28
C ALA A 511 -20.54 21.97 1.39
N PHE A 512 -19.65 22.21 2.35
CA PHE A 512 -19.02 23.53 2.55
C PHE A 512 -17.71 23.69 1.77
N TYR A 513 -16.82 22.69 1.81
CA TYR A 513 -15.46 22.81 1.26
C TYR A 513 -15.33 22.38 -0.21
N ALA A 514 -16.24 21.54 -0.68
CA ALA A 514 -16.25 21.00 -2.04
C ALA A 514 -17.70 20.87 -2.58
N PRO A 515 -18.48 21.95 -2.62
CA PRO A 515 -19.94 21.91 -2.86
C PRO A 515 -20.34 21.36 -4.23
N GLY A 516 -19.41 21.22 -5.16
CA GLY A 516 -19.65 20.60 -6.46
C GLY A 516 -19.46 19.08 -6.48
N LEU A 517 -18.96 18.49 -5.40
CA LEU A 517 -18.80 17.03 -5.27
C LEU A 517 -20.03 16.45 -4.57
N ASP A 518 -20.63 15.44 -5.18
CA ASP A 518 -21.79 14.76 -4.61
C ASP A 518 -21.36 13.59 -3.72
N PHE A 519 -21.59 13.72 -2.42
CA PHE A 519 -21.37 12.69 -1.41
C PHE A 519 -22.67 12.03 -0.93
N SER A 520 -23.82 12.28 -1.56
CA SER A 520 -25.12 11.69 -1.18
C SER A 520 -25.17 10.16 -1.27
N TRP A 521 -24.24 9.57 -2.01
CA TRP A 521 -24.08 8.12 -2.09
C TRP A 521 -23.54 7.50 -0.80
N LEU A 522 -22.84 8.27 0.05
CA LEU A 522 -22.22 7.79 1.30
C LEU A 522 -23.27 7.83 2.43
N THR A 523 -24.08 6.79 2.52
CA THR A 523 -25.18 6.69 3.49
C THR A 523 -24.81 5.96 4.77
N CYS A 524 -23.73 5.21 4.76
CA CYS A 524 -23.20 4.52 5.94
C CYS A 524 -22.40 5.51 6.80
N PRO A 525 -22.67 5.61 8.13
CA PRO A 525 -21.89 6.49 8.99
C PRO A 525 -20.42 6.09 9.00
N LEU A 526 -19.52 7.06 8.97
CA LEU A 526 -18.10 6.84 9.13
C LEU A 526 -17.72 6.90 10.62
N LYS A 527 -16.69 6.15 10.99
CA LYS A 527 -16.09 6.15 12.32
C LYS A 527 -14.58 6.17 12.19
N VAL A 528 -13.91 6.82 13.14
CA VAL A 528 -12.46 6.84 13.23
C VAL A 528 -11.98 6.37 14.59
N ASP A 529 -10.85 5.68 14.58
CA ASP A 529 -10.08 5.34 15.77
C ASP A 529 -8.94 6.35 15.90
N VAL A 530 -8.76 6.92 17.09
CA VAL A 530 -7.64 7.83 17.41
C VAL A 530 -6.68 7.10 18.32
N GLU A 531 -5.42 7.05 17.92
CA GLU A 531 -4.33 6.44 18.68
C GLU A 531 -3.21 7.46 18.86
N ILE A 532 -2.61 7.51 20.05
CA ILE A 532 -1.47 8.38 20.37
C ILE A 532 -0.32 7.61 20.98
N GLY A 533 0.89 8.03 20.71
CA GLY A 533 2.08 7.42 21.26
C GLY A 533 3.34 8.27 21.07
N THR A 534 4.42 7.87 21.70
CA THR A 534 5.72 8.52 21.50
C THR A 534 6.39 8.10 20.20
N HIS A 535 6.01 6.96 19.66
CA HIS A 535 6.52 6.39 18.40
C HIS A 535 5.38 5.82 17.57
N TYR A 536 5.54 5.87 16.25
CA TYR A 536 4.59 5.28 15.31
C TYR A 536 4.62 3.74 15.42
N GLY A 537 3.52 3.13 15.85
CA GLY A 537 3.43 1.67 16.11
C GLY A 537 3.58 1.29 17.60
N ALA A 538 3.76 2.27 18.48
CA ALA A 538 3.63 2.14 19.93
C ALA A 538 2.50 3.06 20.46
N GLU A 539 1.50 3.27 19.60
CA GLU A 539 0.33 4.11 19.88
C GLU A 539 -0.71 3.30 20.67
N GLU A 540 -1.40 3.99 21.57
CA GLU A 540 -2.51 3.46 22.36
C GLU A 540 -3.78 4.24 22.01
N ALA A 541 -4.94 3.60 22.18
CA ALA A 541 -6.24 4.21 21.93
C ALA A 541 -6.42 5.49 22.76
N TYR A 542 -6.77 6.58 22.11
CA TYR A 542 -7.07 7.86 22.74
C TYR A 542 -8.58 8.09 22.73
N HIS A 543 -9.17 8.11 23.92
CA HIS A 543 -10.59 8.42 24.08
C HIS A 543 -10.77 9.92 24.14
N THR A 544 -11.35 10.50 23.09
CA THR A 544 -11.76 11.90 23.11
C THR A 544 -12.83 12.10 24.18
N VAL A 545 -12.52 12.90 25.20
CA VAL A 545 -13.55 13.40 26.11
C VAL A 545 -14.31 14.47 25.34
N MET A 546 -15.46 14.13 24.79
CA MET A 546 -16.41 15.14 24.36
C MET A 546 -16.94 15.79 25.65
N GLU A 547 -16.49 17.03 25.93
CA GLU A 547 -17.18 17.87 26.90
C GLU A 547 -18.61 18.07 26.38
N GLU A 548 -19.61 17.64 27.20
CA GLU A 548 -21.04 17.79 26.96
C GLU A 548 -21.43 19.27 26.82
#